data_5a9376ff92222d53c7b018a2d9257910
#
_entry.id   5a9376ff92222d53c7b018a2d9257910
#
_cell.length_a   1.000
_cell.length_b   1.000
_cell.length_c   1.000
_cell.angle_alpha   90.00
_cell.angle_beta   90.00
_cell.angle_gamma   90.00
#
_symmetry.space_group_name_H-M   'P 1'
#
loop_
_entity.id
_entity.type
_entity.pdbx_description
1 polymer ?
#
loop_
_entity_poly.entity_id
_entity_poly.type
_entity_poly.pdbx_seq_one_letter_code
_entity_poly.pdbx_strand_id
1 'polypeptide(L)'
;MGGHAGAVRQPAVADWGVRQKMFFHDLSANPVRHPEEVSLAQKLLSELKPGAIVFGWHSYAKDTEEQWTTLLSGYGLKMEGLHNLPNVSFTSQIPLTPDFKFTNNHHVARDARLTAEAKVYLSFVQSDSIGIGVWTKPGRGKLPFAWQVTMNWTKFSPAALEYFHES
;
A
#
# COMPACT_ATOMS: atom_id res chain seq x y z
N MET A 1 0.01 18.02 18.47
CA MET A 1 0.61 16.79 17.94
C MET A 1 -0.53 15.87 17.56
N GLY A 2 -0.88 15.80 16.30
CA GLY A 2 -1.97 14.96 15.82
C GLY A 2 -1.50 13.51 15.84
N GLY A 3 -1.93 12.74 16.81
CA GLY A 3 -1.72 11.30 16.81
C GLY A 3 -2.37 10.71 15.54
N HIS A 4 -1.60 10.03 14.75
CA HIS A 4 -2.14 9.25 13.65
C HIS A 4 -2.89 8.07 14.27
N ALA A 5 -4.19 8.26 14.49
CA ALA A 5 -5.04 7.18 14.90
C ALA A 5 -5.12 6.19 13.73
N GLY A 6 -4.36 5.12 13.81
CA GLY A 6 -4.36 4.03 12.87
C GLY A 6 -4.47 2.70 13.61
N ALA A 7 -4.86 1.69 12.90
CA ALA A 7 -4.91 0.33 13.39
C ALA A 7 -4.04 -0.58 12.52
N VAL A 8 -3.53 -1.64 13.11
CA VAL A 8 -2.79 -2.68 12.40
C VAL A 8 -3.52 -4.00 12.58
N ARG A 9 -3.98 -4.57 11.50
CA ARG A 9 -4.71 -5.85 11.52
C ARG A 9 -3.82 -7.06 11.29
N GLN A 10 -2.75 -6.89 10.55
CA GLN A 10 -1.77 -7.95 10.29
C GLN A 10 -0.36 -7.45 10.56
N PRO A 11 0.60 -8.33 10.88
CA PRO A 11 1.96 -7.94 11.29
C PRO A 11 2.80 -7.30 10.18
N ALA A 12 2.23 -7.00 9.04
CA ALA A 12 2.92 -6.52 7.85
C ALA A 12 3.77 -5.27 8.05
N VAL A 13 3.36 -4.40 8.96
CA VAL A 13 4.10 -3.18 9.34
C VAL A 13 4.08 -3.02 10.87
N ALA A 14 4.25 -4.14 11.56
CA ALA A 14 4.16 -4.16 13.02
C ALA A 14 5.16 -3.20 13.69
N ASP A 15 6.38 -3.16 13.21
CA ASP A 15 7.43 -2.27 13.71
C ASP A 15 7.03 -0.79 13.55
N TRP A 16 6.42 -0.42 12.43
CA TRP A 16 5.87 0.93 12.22
C TRP A 16 4.69 1.21 13.15
N GLY A 17 3.76 0.25 13.25
CA GLY A 17 2.61 0.36 14.15
C GLY A 17 3.03 0.58 15.61
N VAL A 18 4.01 -0.19 16.10
CA VAL A 18 4.58 -0.02 17.44
C VAL A 18 5.19 1.38 17.59
N ARG A 19 5.99 1.82 16.63
CA ARG A 19 6.61 3.15 16.66
C ARG A 19 5.58 4.27 16.70
N GLN A 20 4.48 4.13 15.96
CA GLN A 20 3.40 5.13 15.90
C GLN A 20 2.38 4.97 17.02
N LYS A 21 2.59 4.02 17.95
CA LYS A 21 1.66 3.72 19.05
C LYS A 21 0.24 3.40 18.56
N MET A 22 0.16 2.65 17.45
CA MET A 22 -1.11 2.17 16.92
C MET A 22 -1.62 0.99 17.73
N PHE A 23 -2.92 0.78 17.76
CA PHE A 23 -3.47 -0.45 18.29
C PHE A 23 -3.47 -1.56 17.23
N PHE A 24 -3.38 -2.79 17.71
CA PHE A 24 -3.34 -3.99 16.86
C PHE A 24 -4.59 -4.82 17.12
N HIS A 25 -5.17 -5.36 16.07
CA HIS A 25 -6.30 -6.28 16.18
C HIS A 25 -6.28 -7.34 15.08
N ASP A 26 -6.97 -8.46 15.35
CA ASP A 26 -7.23 -9.52 14.37
C ASP A 26 -8.74 -9.86 14.35
N LEU A 27 -9.59 -8.83 14.42
CA LEU A 27 -11.03 -8.97 14.42
C LEU A 27 -11.54 -9.23 13.01
N SER A 28 -12.51 -10.13 12.89
CA SER A 28 -13.16 -10.47 11.62
C SER A 28 -14.09 -9.36 11.13
N ALA A 29 -14.22 -9.26 9.81
CA ALA A 29 -15.25 -8.46 9.15
C ALA A 29 -16.43 -9.32 8.63
N ASN A 30 -16.51 -10.61 9.00
CA ASN A 30 -17.56 -11.52 8.56
C ASN A 30 -18.68 -11.58 9.59
N PRO A 31 -19.85 -10.93 9.37
CA PRO A 31 -20.92 -10.83 10.35
C PRO A 31 -21.68 -12.14 10.58
N VAL A 32 -21.56 -13.09 9.65
CA VAL A 32 -22.24 -14.39 9.75
C VAL A 32 -21.44 -15.36 10.61
N ARG A 33 -20.12 -15.40 10.39
CA ARG A 33 -19.25 -16.37 11.08
C ARG A 33 -18.73 -15.86 12.42
N HIS A 34 -18.57 -14.54 12.56
CA HIS A 34 -17.92 -13.90 13.71
C HIS A 34 -18.64 -12.60 14.13
N PRO A 35 -19.94 -12.65 14.48
CA PRO A 35 -20.73 -11.44 14.73
C PRO A 35 -20.21 -10.59 15.91
N GLU A 36 -19.68 -11.22 16.94
CA GLU A 36 -19.11 -10.51 18.10
C GLU A 36 -17.83 -9.77 17.75
N GLU A 37 -16.95 -10.42 16.95
CA GLU A 37 -15.73 -9.76 16.47
C GLU A 37 -16.06 -8.57 15.58
N VAL A 38 -17.05 -8.71 14.70
CA VAL A 38 -17.51 -7.60 13.84
C VAL A 38 -18.05 -6.45 14.67
N SER A 39 -18.87 -6.74 15.70
CA SER A 39 -19.41 -5.71 16.58
C SER A 39 -18.29 -4.94 17.31
N LEU A 40 -17.28 -5.66 17.79
CA LEU A 40 -16.11 -5.02 18.41
C LEU A 40 -15.28 -4.23 17.41
N ALA A 41 -15.05 -4.78 16.20
CA ALA A 41 -14.34 -4.07 15.12
C ALA A 41 -15.06 -2.76 14.77
N GLN A 42 -16.38 -2.79 14.59
CA GLN A 42 -17.19 -1.61 14.32
C GLN A 42 -17.05 -0.55 15.40
N LYS A 43 -17.10 -0.95 16.67
CA LYS A 43 -16.89 -0.04 17.79
C LYS A 43 -15.51 0.63 17.75
N LEU A 44 -14.45 -0.14 17.57
CA LEU A 44 -13.08 0.39 17.52
C LEU A 44 -12.84 1.27 16.28
N LEU A 45 -13.32 0.85 15.12
CA LEU A 45 -13.14 1.59 13.87
C LEU A 45 -13.94 2.89 13.84
N SER A 46 -15.10 2.94 14.51
CA SER A 46 -15.92 4.16 14.61
C SER A 46 -15.25 5.30 15.38
N GLU A 47 -14.25 4.99 16.20
CA GLU A 47 -13.47 5.99 16.95
C GLU A 47 -12.35 6.61 16.12
N LEU A 48 -12.03 6.01 14.97
CA LEU A 48 -11.02 6.54 14.05
C LEU A 48 -11.59 7.69 13.22
N LYS A 49 -10.75 8.67 12.94
CA LYS A 49 -11.14 9.79 12.08
C LYS A 49 -11.28 9.34 10.62
N PRO A 50 -12.27 9.84 9.87
CA PRO A 50 -12.33 9.61 8.43
C PRO A 50 -11.01 9.95 7.73
N GLY A 51 -10.59 9.10 6.80
CA GLY A 51 -9.30 9.19 6.13
C GLY A 51 -8.13 8.56 6.88
N ALA A 52 -8.32 8.07 8.11
CA ALA A 52 -7.30 7.29 8.82
C ALA A 52 -6.96 6.01 8.06
N ILE A 53 -5.72 5.56 8.21
CA ILE A 53 -5.22 4.37 7.53
C ILE A 53 -5.24 3.18 8.49
N VAL A 54 -5.82 2.08 8.05
CA VAL A 54 -5.71 0.78 8.69
C VAL A 54 -4.72 -0.05 7.89
N PHE A 55 -3.63 -0.43 8.54
CA PHE A 55 -2.57 -1.22 7.93
C PHE A 55 -2.87 -2.71 8.01
N GLY A 56 -2.54 -3.42 6.94
CA GLY A 56 -2.77 -4.85 6.81
C GLY A 56 -3.91 -5.18 5.85
N TRP A 57 -4.07 -6.48 5.60
CA TRP A 57 -5.03 -7.01 4.66
C TRP A 57 -6.16 -7.74 5.39
N HIS A 58 -7.15 -8.23 4.65
CA HIS A 58 -8.16 -9.11 5.22
C HIS A 58 -7.55 -10.44 5.72
N SER A 59 -8.22 -11.11 6.62
CA SER A 59 -7.80 -12.43 7.09
C SER A 59 -8.43 -13.53 6.25
N TYR A 60 -7.61 -14.23 5.47
CA TYR A 60 -8.07 -15.35 4.64
C TYR A 60 -8.80 -16.45 5.43
N ALA A 61 -8.51 -16.59 6.72
CA ALA A 61 -9.17 -17.56 7.59
C ALA A 61 -10.53 -17.09 8.16
N LYS A 62 -10.74 -15.77 8.27
CA LYS A 62 -11.88 -15.20 8.99
C LYS A 62 -12.87 -14.49 8.08
N ASP A 63 -12.40 -13.75 7.09
CA ASP A 63 -13.22 -12.92 6.21
C ASP A 63 -12.67 -12.83 4.79
N THR A 64 -13.35 -12.08 3.94
CA THR A 64 -12.94 -11.81 2.57
C THR A 64 -12.46 -10.36 2.43
N GLU A 65 -11.72 -10.10 1.36
CA GLU A 65 -11.32 -8.74 0.98
C GLU A 65 -12.52 -7.79 0.88
N GLU A 66 -13.58 -8.25 0.23
CA GLU A 66 -14.83 -7.47 0.08
C GLU A 66 -15.44 -7.11 1.44
N GLN A 67 -15.53 -8.07 2.35
CA GLN A 67 -16.09 -7.82 3.69
C GLN A 67 -15.24 -6.79 4.45
N TRP A 68 -13.92 -6.94 4.40
CA TRP A 68 -13.00 -6.04 5.08
C TRP A 68 -13.01 -4.63 4.50
N THR A 69 -12.91 -4.50 3.17
CA THR A 69 -12.93 -3.19 2.50
C THR A 69 -14.28 -2.48 2.65
N THR A 70 -15.37 -3.23 2.62
CA THR A 70 -16.72 -2.69 2.86
C THR A 70 -16.84 -2.16 4.27
N LEU A 71 -16.38 -2.91 5.27
CA LEU A 71 -16.39 -2.47 6.66
C LEU A 71 -15.62 -1.16 6.84
N LEU A 72 -14.39 -1.08 6.32
CA LEU A 72 -13.55 0.13 6.41
C LEU A 72 -14.18 1.32 5.69
N SER A 73 -14.72 1.09 4.50
CA SER A 73 -15.38 2.12 3.69
C SER A 73 -16.57 2.73 4.40
N GLY A 74 -17.32 1.93 5.15
CA GLY A 74 -18.46 2.38 5.95
C GLY A 74 -18.09 3.43 7.01
N TYR A 75 -16.84 3.46 7.44
CA TYR A 75 -16.29 4.47 8.38
C TYR A 75 -15.40 5.51 7.70
N GLY A 76 -15.34 5.53 6.36
CA GLY A 76 -14.48 6.44 5.62
C GLY A 76 -12.99 6.21 5.83
N LEU A 77 -12.60 4.99 6.20
CA LEU A 77 -11.21 4.61 6.46
C LEU A 77 -10.54 4.10 5.18
N LYS A 78 -9.21 4.14 5.17
CA LYS A 78 -8.38 3.66 4.07
C LYS A 78 -7.62 2.42 4.51
N MET A 79 -7.48 1.46 3.61
CA MET A 79 -6.63 0.29 3.82
C MET A 79 -5.27 0.49 3.15
N GLU A 80 -4.22 0.02 3.81
CA GLU A 80 -2.87 -0.04 3.25
C GLU A 80 -2.25 -1.40 3.54
N GLY A 81 -2.07 -2.18 2.48
CA GLY A 81 -1.69 -3.59 2.58
C GLY A 81 -0.18 -3.89 2.59
N LEU A 82 0.70 -2.96 2.85
CA LEU A 82 2.18 -2.99 2.77
C LEU A 82 2.89 -4.26 3.33
N HIS A 83 2.32 -5.43 3.14
CA HIS A 83 2.74 -6.66 3.82
C HIS A 83 4.11 -7.22 3.41
N ASN A 84 4.74 -6.69 2.38
CA ASN A 84 6.06 -7.12 1.92
C ASN A 84 7.14 -6.02 2.01
N LEU A 85 6.92 -5.02 2.83
CA LEU A 85 7.91 -3.97 3.10
C LEU A 85 8.45 -4.13 4.52
N PRO A 86 9.61 -4.77 4.71
CA PRO A 86 10.18 -5.00 6.03
C PRO A 86 10.81 -3.73 6.61
N ASN A 87 10.91 -3.69 7.94
CA ASN A 87 11.63 -2.65 8.68
C ASN A 87 11.20 -1.21 8.36
N VAL A 88 9.89 -0.98 8.23
CA VAL A 88 9.35 0.34 7.89
C VAL A 88 9.70 1.39 8.94
N SER A 89 9.84 1.00 10.20
CA SER A 89 10.31 1.90 11.27
C SER A 89 11.70 2.46 11.01
N PHE A 90 12.54 1.73 10.28
CA PHE A 90 13.87 2.14 9.86
C PHE A 90 13.86 2.80 8.49
N THR A 91 13.30 2.13 7.49
CA THR A 91 13.35 2.58 6.08
C THR A 91 12.65 3.92 5.86
N SER A 92 11.63 4.22 6.66
CA SER A 92 10.92 5.51 6.61
C SER A 92 11.76 6.70 7.07
N GLN A 93 12.92 6.46 7.67
CA GLN A 93 13.83 7.52 8.14
C GLN A 93 14.98 7.80 7.20
N ILE A 94 15.14 6.99 6.17
CA ILE A 94 16.16 7.20 5.15
C ILE A 94 15.54 8.13 4.09
N PRO A 95 15.97 9.40 4.03
CA PRO A 95 15.41 10.35 3.08
C PRO A 95 15.84 10.01 1.65
N LEU A 96 15.18 10.64 0.70
CA LEU A 96 15.65 10.68 -0.68
C LEU A 96 17.03 11.39 -0.75
N THR A 97 17.78 11.05 -1.76
CA THR A 97 18.98 11.80 -2.12
C THR A 97 18.62 13.28 -2.32
N PRO A 98 19.45 14.24 -1.83
CA PRO A 98 19.18 15.65 -2.05
C PRO A 98 18.94 15.94 -3.54
N ASP A 99 17.89 16.72 -3.80
CA ASP A 99 17.44 17.12 -5.15
C ASP A 99 16.88 15.99 -6.05
N PHE A 100 16.79 14.76 -5.56
CA PHE A 100 16.14 13.67 -6.29
C PHE A 100 14.67 13.98 -6.57
N LYS A 101 14.24 13.71 -7.80
CA LYS A 101 12.85 13.86 -8.22
C LYS A 101 12.39 12.63 -8.96
N PHE A 102 11.26 12.08 -8.56
CA PHE A 102 10.60 11.05 -9.34
C PHE A 102 10.11 11.65 -10.66
N THR A 103 10.54 11.06 -11.75
CA THR A 103 10.07 11.40 -13.09
C THR A 103 9.36 10.19 -13.68
N ASN A 104 8.26 10.43 -14.37
CA ASN A 104 7.68 9.41 -15.21
C ASN A 104 8.52 9.30 -16.48
N ASN A 105 9.00 8.10 -16.79
CA ASN A 105 9.73 7.84 -18.04
C ASN A 105 8.77 7.83 -19.23
N HIS A 106 7.94 8.84 -19.34
CA HIS A 106 7.13 9.05 -20.54
C HIS A 106 8.05 9.46 -21.67
N HIS A 107 8.31 8.53 -22.57
CA HIS A 107 9.07 8.82 -23.80
C HIS A 107 8.31 9.70 -24.80
N VAL A 108 7.16 10.22 -24.38
CA VAL A 108 6.28 11.06 -25.18
C VAL A 108 6.04 12.37 -24.48
N ALA A 109 6.27 13.49 -25.15
CA ALA A 109 5.95 14.79 -24.60
C ALA A 109 4.44 14.90 -24.30
N ARG A 110 4.08 15.59 -23.21
CA ARG A 110 2.71 15.66 -22.72
C ARG A 110 1.68 16.17 -23.73
N ASP A 111 2.13 17.02 -24.65
CA ASP A 111 1.36 17.67 -25.72
C ASP A 111 1.60 17.04 -27.11
N ALA A 112 2.36 15.95 -27.17
CA ALA A 112 2.64 15.28 -28.44
C ALA A 112 1.35 14.71 -29.05
N ARG A 113 1.14 15.00 -30.32
CA ARG A 113 0.10 14.37 -31.13
C ARG A 113 0.65 13.05 -31.66
N LEU A 114 0.10 11.95 -31.18
CA LEU A 114 0.46 10.62 -31.64
C LEU A 114 -0.44 10.24 -32.83
N THR A 115 0.18 9.75 -33.89
CA THR A 115 -0.56 9.11 -34.99
C THR A 115 -0.56 7.61 -34.75
N ALA A 116 -1.74 7.02 -34.72
CA ALA A 116 -1.86 5.57 -34.60
C ALA A 116 -1.29 4.90 -35.84
N GLU A 117 -0.40 3.95 -35.62
CA GLU A 117 0.12 3.08 -36.71
C GLU A 117 -0.68 1.77 -36.72
N ALA A 118 -0.74 1.12 -37.89
CA ALA A 118 -1.40 -0.19 -38.06
C ALA A 118 -0.52 -1.30 -37.43
N LYS A 119 -0.37 -1.25 -36.09
CA LYS A 119 0.45 -2.18 -35.29
C LYS A 119 -0.35 -2.68 -34.09
N VAL A 120 0.03 -3.84 -33.58
CA VAL A 120 -0.45 -4.33 -32.28
C VAL A 120 0.47 -3.76 -31.20
N TYR A 121 -0.13 -3.05 -30.25
CA TYR A 121 0.58 -2.49 -29.10
C TYR A 121 0.33 -3.38 -27.88
N LEU A 122 1.39 -3.85 -27.25
CA LEU A 122 1.33 -4.63 -26.00
C LEU A 122 1.90 -3.79 -24.87
N SER A 123 1.14 -3.65 -23.80
CA SER A 123 1.60 -3.02 -22.57
C SER A 123 1.53 -4.03 -21.43
N PHE A 124 2.63 -4.17 -20.70
CA PHE A 124 2.69 -5.00 -19.52
C PHE A 124 2.64 -4.11 -18.29
N VAL A 125 1.69 -4.39 -17.39
CA VAL A 125 1.54 -3.68 -16.12
C VAL A 125 1.67 -4.67 -15.00
N GLN A 126 2.62 -4.43 -14.09
CA GLN A 126 2.68 -5.14 -12.82
C GLN A 126 1.78 -4.41 -11.83
N SER A 127 0.64 -5.00 -11.52
CA SER A 127 -0.27 -4.51 -10.49
C SER A 127 0.03 -5.11 -9.12
N ASP A 128 -0.69 -4.68 -8.10
CA ASP A 128 -0.57 -5.14 -6.71
C ASP A 128 0.84 -5.02 -6.14
N SER A 129 1.62 -4.04 -6.56
CA SER A 129 2.97 -3.84 -6.05
C SER A 129 2.98 -3.24 -4.66
N ILE A 130 2.45 -4.00 -3.73
CA ILE A 130 2.44 -3.70 -2.30
C ILE A 130 3.70 -4.16 -1.59
N GLY A 131 4.72 -4.61 -2.33
CA GLY A 131 5.99 -5.03 -1.78
C GLY A 131 7.09 -5.15 -2.83
N ILE A 132 8.32 -5.19 -2.37
CA ILE A 132 9.52 -5.24 -3.21
C ILE A 132 9.81 -6.61 -3.84
N GLY A 133 9.03 -7.65 -3.48
CA GLY A 133 9.33 -9.03 -3.83
C GLY A 133 9.52 -9.29 -5.33
N VAL A 134 8.68 -8.71 -6.19
CA VAL A 134 8.80 -8.85 -7.65
C VAL A 134 9.89 -7.95 -8.23
N TRP A 135 10.18 -6.84 -7.59
CA TRP A 135 11.20 -5.88 -8.04
C TRP A 135 12.63 -6.39 -7.86
N THR A 136 12.83 -7.37 -7.00
CA THR A 136 14.13 -8.01 -6.78
C THR A 136 14.35 -9.26 -7.65
N LYS A 137 13.39 -9.62 -8.49
CA LYS A 137 13.51 -10.83 -9.33
C LYS A 137 14.50 -10.63 -10.48
N PRO A 138 15.22 -11.71 -10.86
CA PRO A 138 16.06 -11.70 -12.05
C PRO A 138 15.28 -11.30 -13.30
N GLY A 139 15.89 -10.49 -14.13
CA GLY A 139 15.28 -10.05 -15.40
C GLY A 139 14.49 -8.74 -15.31
N ARG A 140 14.39 -8.12 -14.15
CA ARG A 140 13.89 -6.75 -14.04
C ARG A 140 14.70 -5.82 -14.95
N GLY A 141 14.00 -4.91 -15.63
CA GLY A 141 14.61 -3.99 -16.59
C GLY A 141 14.90 -4.57 -17.98
N LYS A 142 14.78 -5.90 -18.18
CA LYS A 142 14.95 -6.52 -19.52
C LYS A 142 13.77 -6.30 -20.45
N LEU A 143 12.60 -6.07 -19.91
CA LEU A 143 11.39 -5.75 -20.64
C LEU A 143 10.74 -4.48 -20.08
N PRO A 144 10.12 -3.66 -20.91
CA PRO A 144 9.44 -2.45 -20.44
C PRO A 144 8.13 -2.83 -19.73
N PHE A 145 8.15 -2.85 -18.42
CA PHE A 145 6.98 -2.99 -17.57
C PHE A 145 6.59 -1.65 -16.96
N ALA A 146 5.29 -1.35 -16.94
CA ALA A 146 4.76 -0.32 -16.07
C ALA A 146 4.58 -0.91 -14.66
N TRP A 147 5.24 -0.31 -13.68
CA TRP A 147 5.20 -0.74 -12.29
C TRP A 147 4.20 0.12 -11.52
N GLN A 148 3.17 -0.51 -10.99
CA GLN A 148 2.26 0.18 -10.08
C GLN A 148 2.90 0.29 -8.70
N VAL A 149 2.93 1.50 -8.16
CA VAL A 149 3.49 1.79 -6.84
C VAL A 149 2.44 2.50 -6.00
N THR A 150 2.26 2.05 -4.76
CA THR A 150 1.44 2.83 -3.83
C THR A 150 2.16 4.11 -3.41
N MET A 151 1.46 5.23 -3.47
CA MET A 151 2.04 6.54 -3.14
C MET A 151 2.53 6.66 -1.69
N ASN A 152 2.05 5.80 -0.81
CA ASN A 152 2.51 5.78 0.58
C ASN A 152 3.98 5.36 0.74
N TRP A 153 4.57 4.69 -0.25
CA TRP A 153 5.99 4.35 -0.23
C TRP A 153 6.90 5.58 -0.16
N THR A 154 6.46 6.71 -0.66
CA THR A 154 7.17 7.99 -0.50
C THR A 154 7.34 8.40 0.97
N LYS A 155 6.53 7.83 1.86
CA LYS A 155 6.61 8.05 3.31
C LYS A 155 7.24 6.88 4.05
N PHE A 156 6.96 5.65 3.61
CA PHE A 156 7.36 4.45 4.34
C PHE A 156 8.72 3.91 3.93
N SER A 157 9.15 4.17 2.71
CA SER A 157 10.47 3.74 2.24
C SER A 157 10.94 4.58 1.05
N PRO A 158 11.17 5.89 1.24
CA PRO A 158 11.53 6.78 0.15
C PRO A 158 12.80 6.37 -0.57
N ALA A 159 13.86 6.05 0.16
CA ALA A 159 15.13 5.65 -0.44
C ALA A 159 15.05 4.31 -1.21
N ALA A 160 14.23 3.35 -0.75
CA ALA A 160 14.02 2.13 -1.51
C ALA A 160 13.26 2.41 -2.81
N LEU A 161 12.30 3.33 -2.78
CA LEU A 161 11.59 3.73 -3.98
C LEU A 161 12.51 4.44 -4.98
N GLU A 162 13.40 5.31 -4.51
CA GLU A 162 14.46 5.94 -5.31
C GLU A 162 15.34 4.89 -5.97
N TYR A 163 15.89 3.94 -5.19
CA TYR A 163 16.72 2.85 -5.71
C TYR A 163 16.04 2.08 -6.85
N PHE A 164 14.76 1.74 -6.68
CA PHE A 164 14.01 1.02 -7.71
C PHE A 164 13.57 1.89 -8.89
N HIS A 165 13.53 3.19 -8.71
CA HIS A 165 13.27 4.13 -9.80
C HIS A 165 14.49 4.30 -10.71
N GLU A 166 15.69 4.28 -10.14
CA GLU A 166 16.95 4.46 -10.88
C GLU A 166 17.50 3.17 -11.52
N SER A 167 17.06 2.00 -11.09
CA SER A 167 17.56 0.70 -11.55
C SER A 167 16.55 -0.01 -12.46
#